data_c2413b86850b6819d91c8c456fedde5d
#
_entry.id   c2413b86850b6819d91c8c456fedde5d
#
_cell.length_a   1.000
_cell.length_b   1.000
_cell.length_c   1.000
_cell.angle_alpha   90.00
_cell.angle_beta   90.00
_cell.angle_gamma   90.00
#
_symmetry.space_group_name_H-M   'P 1'
#
loop_
_entity.id
_entity.type
_entity.pdbx_description
1 polymer ?
#
loop_
_entity_poly.entity_id
_entity_poly.type
_entity_poly.pdbx_seq_one_letter_code
_entity_poly.pdbx_strand_id
1 'polypeptide(L)'
;IPGGVNSPVRSFNAVDSSPIYIKRAKGAYLYDEDKNKYIDYINSFGPLIFGHSKKEIADAAIKAIDKGTTFGACHKNEIRLAELIKEKIPSMEMTRLTSSGTEATMSAIRLARAFTNKDKIIKFEGCYHGHVDHLLVKAGSGLTTFGSPSSPGVPKDFTKHTLIAEFNNLDQVEK
;
A
#
# COMPACT_ATOMS: atom_id res chain seq x y z
N ILE A 1 -15.41 13.69 8.76
CA ILE A 1 -14.42 13.10 7.84
C ILE A 1 -14.53 13.84 6.51
N PRO A 2 -13.44 14.42 5.96
CA PRO A 2 -13.47 15.11 4.69
C PRO A 2 -13.99 14.21 3.56
N GLY A 3 -15.01 14.68 2.81
CA GLY A 3 -15.68 13.88 1.77
C GLY A 3 -16.41 12.64 2.28
N GLY A 4 -16.64 12.52 3.59
CA GLY A 4 -17.36 11.39 4.21
C GLY A 4 -16.56 10.07 4.29
N VAL A 5 -15.31 10.05 3.85
CA VAL A 5 -14.50 8.83 3.72
C VAL A 5 -13.04 9.06 4.15
N ASN A 6 -12.35 8.00 4.57
CA ASN A 6 -10.93 8.04 4.94
C ASN A 6 -9.97 7.84 3.76
N SER A 7 -10.49 7.62 2.55
CA SER A 7 -9.70 7.49 1.34
C SER A 7 -10.47 8.04 0.14
N PRO A 8 -9.85 8.89 -0.71
CA PRO A 8 -10.53 9.51 -1.85
C PRO A 8 -11.22 8.53 -2.80
N VAL A 9 -10.63 7.36 -3.03
CA VAL A 9 -11.23 6.31 -3.89
C VAL A 9 -12.55 5.77 -3.35
N ARG A 10 -12.79 5.88 -2.04
CA ARG A 10 -14.04 5.41 -1.40
C ARG A 10 -15.17 6.41 -1.48
N SER A 11 -14.91 7.63 -1.97
CA SER A 11 -15.94 8.67 -2.14
C SER A 11 -16.84 8.42 -3.34
N PHE A 12 -16.45 7.54 -4.26
CA PHE A 12 -17.15 7.25 -5.50
C PHE A 12 -17.34 8.45 -6.44
N ASN A 13 -16.66 9.57 -6.17
CA ASN A 13 -16.75 10.77 -7.01
C ASN A 13 -16.35 10.52 -8.47
N ALA A 14 -15.40 9.61 -8.72
CA ALA A 14 -14.96 9.27 -10.07
C ALA A 14 -16.02 8.56 -10.92
N VAL A 15 -17.07 8.03 -10.29
CA VAL A 15 -18.17 7.30 -10.94
C VAL A 15 -19.53 7.97 -10.67
N ASP A 16 -19.50 9.22 -10.20
CA ASP A 16 -20.69 10.04 -9.90
C ASP A 16 -21.71 9.28 -9.03
N SER A 17 -21.24 8.69 -7.95
CA SER A 17 -22.05 7.90 -7.03
C SER A 17 -21.75 8.25 -5.57
N SER A 18 -22.58 7.77 -4.66
CA SER A 18 -22.41 7.94 -3.23
C SER A 18 -21.59 6.81 -2.61
N PRO A 19 -20.83 7.07 -1.52
CA PRO A 19 -20.11 6.02 -0.81
C PRO A 19 -21.02 4.90 -0.32
N ILE A 20 -20.57 3.65 -0.46
CA ILE A 20 -21.26 2.48 0.07
C ILE A 20 -20.70 2.18 1.47
N TYR A 21 -21.58 2.10 2.47
CA TYR A 21 -21.21 1.81 3.85
C TYR A 21 -21.42 0.34 4.17
N ILE A 22 -20.33 -0.40 4.30
CA ILE A 22 -20.36 -1.85 4.53
C ILE A 22 -20.62 -2.14 6.00
N LYS A 23 -21.66 -2.92 6.29
CA LYS A 23 -22.06 -3.39 7.62
C LYS A 23 -21.33 -4.66 8.03
N ARG A 24 -21.20 -5.62 7.11
CA ARG A 24 -20.53 -6.91 7.36
C ARG A 24 -20.04 -7.52 6.06
N ALA A 25 -19.14 -8.49 6.19
CA ALA A 25 -18.65 -9.25 5.05
C ALA A 25 -18.41 -10.72 5.45
N LYS A 26 -18.59 -11.65 4.50
CA LYS A 26 -18.33 -13.08 4.71
C LYS A 26 -17.99 -13.77 3.39
N GLY A 27 -16.91 -14.53 3.36
CA GLY A 27 -16.43 -15.19 2.15
C GLY A 27 -16.18 -14.18 1.03
N ALA A 28 -16.80 -14.35 -0.11
CA ALA A 28 -16.68 -13.46 -1.27
C ALA A 28 -17.72 -12.31 -1.28
N TYR A 29 -18.45 -12.08 -0.20
CA TYR A 29 -19.57 -11.17 -0.20
C TYR A 29 -19.44 -10.03 0.81
N LEU A 30 -19.80 -8.82 0.37
CA LEU A 30 -20.04 -7.63 1.18
C LEU A 30 -21.54 -7.39 1.36
N TYR A 31 -21.92 -6.83 2.49
CA TYR A 31 -23.30 -6.43 2.80
C TYR A 31 -23.28 -5.02 3.37
N ASP A 32 -24.01 -4.09 2.75
CA ASP A 32 -24.07 -2.71 3.19
C ASP A 32 -25.15 -2.47 4.27
N GLU A 33 -25.26 -1.22 4.72
CA GLU A 33 -26.26 -0.80 5.70
C GLU A 33 -27.67 -0.83 5.10
N ASP A 34 -27.83 -0.70 3.78
CA ASP A 34 -29.10 -0.73 3.05
C ASP A 34 -29.55 -2.16 2.71
N LYS A 35 -28.86 -3.19 3.23
CA LYS A 35 -29.14 -4.62 3.05
C LYS A 35 -28.83 -5.16 1.65
N ASN A 36 -28.14 -4.41 0.80
CA ASN A 36 -27.68 -4.92 -0.47
C ASN A 36 -26.52 -5.90 -0.26
N LYS A 37 -26.39 -6.83 -1.22
CA LYS A 37 -25.33 -7.84 -1.25
C LYS A 37 -24.49 -7.67 -2.51
N TYR A 38 -23.18 -7.61 -2.35
CA TYR A 38 -22.22 -7.45 -3.45
C TYR A 38 -21.21 -8.61 -3.45
N ILE A 39 -20.75 -8.99 -4.63
CA ILE A 39 -19.55 -9.83 -4.77
C ILE A 39 -18.34 -8.91 -4.67
N ASP A 40 -17.41 -9.24 -3.77
CA ASP A 40 -16.20 -8.45 -3.57
C ASP A 40 -15.10 -8.86 -4.56
N TYR A 41 -14.94 -8.07 -5.61
CA TYR A 41 -13.83 -8.18 -6.56
C TYR A 41 -12.60 -7.35 -6.16
N ILE A 42 -12.67 -6.59 -5.08
CA ILE A 42 -11.59 -5.70 -4.63
C ILE A 42 -10.64 -6.41 -3.65
N ASN A 43 -11.14 -7.34 -2.83
CA ASN A 43 -10.35 -8.08 -1.84
C ASN A 43 -9.48 -7.19 -0.94
N SER A 44 -10.02 -6.03 -0.51
CA SER A 44 -9.27 -4.99 0.23
C SER A 44 -7.96 -4.58 -0.45
N PHE A 45 -7.96 -4.51 -1.78
CA PHE A 45 -6.78 -4.24 -2.63
C PHE A 45 -5.70 -5.33 -2.55
N GLY A 46 -6.12 -6.60 -2.37
CA GLY A 46 -5.28 -7.78 -2.50
C GLY A 46 -5.08 -8.67 -1.25
N PRO A 47 -5.09 -8.15 -0.01
CA PRO A 47 -4.74 -8.99 1.16
C PRO A 47 -5.77 -10.07 1.52
N LEU A 48 -7.03 -9.97 1.09
CA LEU A 48 -8.10 -10.91 1.47
C LEU A 48 -8.19 -12.14 0.55
N ILE A 49 -7.10 -12.81 0.29
CA ILE A 49 -7.05 -14.00 -0.58
C ILE A 49 -7.89 -15.19 -0.07
N PHE A 50 -8.19 -15.24 1.23
CA PHE A 50 -9.03 -16.27 1.84
C PHE A 50 -10.49 -15.82 2.00
N GLY A 51 -10.84 -14.64 1.53
CA GLY A 51 -12.15 -14.01 1.72
C GLY A 51 -12.36 -13.44 3.12
N HIS A 52 -13.53 -12.84 3.31
CA HIS A 52 -13.90 -12.18 4.55
C HIS A 52 -14.26 -13.16 5.66
N SER A 53 -13.91 -12.82 6.88
CA SER A 53 -14.30 -13.52 8.11
C SER A 53 -13.99 -15.03 8.08
N LYS A 54 -12.83 -15.40 7.56
CA LYS A 54 -12.32 -16.76 7.58
C LYS A 54 -12.15 -17.21 9.04
N LYS A 55 -12.88 -18.26 9.42
CA LYS A 55 -13.01 -18.67 10.84
C LYS A 55 -11.66 -18.93 11.52
N GLU A 56 -10.77 -19.65 10.85
CA GLU A 56 -9.46 -20.02 11.41
C GLU A 56 -8.58 -18.78 11.69
N ILE A 57 -8.68 -17.75 10.82
CA ILE A 57 -7.95 -16.48 11.01
C ILE A 57 -8.57 -15.68 12.14
N ALA A 58 -9.90 -15.59 12.20
CA ALA A 58 -10.61 -14.90 13.25
C ALA A 58 -10.34 -15.52 14.64
N ASP A 59 -10.41 -16.83 14.75
CA ASP A 59 -10.13 -17.57 15.99
C ASP A 59 -8.67 -17.36 16.46
N ALA A 60 -7.71 -17.36 15.55
CA ALA A 60 -6.30 -17.08 15.85
C ALA A 60 -6.09 -15.65 16.35
N ALA A 61 -6.77 -14.68 15.72
CA ALA A 61 -6.72 -13.28 16.12
C ALA A 61 -7.31 -13.08 17.53
N ILE A 62 -8.48 -13.66 17.80
CA ILE A 62 -9.13 -13.60 19.15
C ILE A 62 -8.18 -14.16 20.21
N LYS A 63 -7.58 -15.34 19.99
CA LYS A 63 -6.63 -15.95 20.93
C LYS A 63 -5.37 -15.10 21.16
N ALA A 64 -4.97 -14.31 20.16
CA ALA A 64 -3.83 -13.39 20.30
C ALA A 64 -4.22 -12.14 21.08
N ILE A 65 -5.40 -11.59 20.81
CA ILE A 65 -5.94 -10.40 21.49
C ILE A 65 -6.06 -10.65 23.01
N ASP A 66 -6.52 -11.81 23.42
CA ASP A 66 -6.64 -12.21 24.83
C ASP A 66 -5.31 -12.17 25.61
N LYS A 67 -4.17 -12.24 24.89
CA LYS A 67 -2.81 -12.17 25.46
C LYS A 67 -2.18 -10.78 25.37
N GLY A 68 -2.87 -9.83 24.74
CA GLY A 68 -2.39 -8.47 24.48
C GLY A 68 -1.97 -8.26 23.03
N THR A 69 -2.10 -7.02 22.56
CA THR A 69 -1.91 -6.64 21.15
C THR A 69 -0.65 -5.81 20.92
N THR A 70 -0.07 -5.23 21.96
CA THR A 70 1.13 -4.39 21.84
C THR A 70 1.91 -4.40 23.16
N PHE A 71 3.21 -4.66 23.09
CA PHE A 71 4.04 -4.89 24.28
C PHE A 71 5.18 -3.87 24.42
N GLY A 72 5.51 -3.11 23.37
CA GLY A 72 6.72 -2.30 23.34
C GLY A 72 8.02 -3.13 23.49
N ALA A 73 7.94 -4.43 23.23
CA ALA A 73 9.02 -5.41 23.37
C ALA A 73 8.93 -6.49 22.27
N CYS A 74 9.98 -7.28 22.10
CA CYS A 74 10.01 -8.35 21.09
C CYS A 74 8.98 -9.44 21.40
N HIS A 75 8.35 -9.97 20.35
CA HIS A 75 7.38 -11.05 20.45
C HIS A 75 7.73 -12.23 19.52
N LYS A 76 7.49 -13.45 19.97
CA LYS A 76 7.81 -14.66 19.21
C LYS A 76 7.14 -14.74 17.85
N ASN A 77 5.95 -14.16 17.70
CA ASN A 77 5.23 -14.16 16.40
C ASN A 77 5.95 -13.34 15.34
N GLU A 78 6.69 -12.28 15.71
CA GLU A 78 7.50 -11.49 14.77
C GLU A 78 8.63 -12.36 14.19
N ILE A 79 9.31 -13.10 15.06
CA ILE A 79 10.39 -14.03 14.66
C ILE A 79 9.80 -15.10 13.74
N ARG A 80 8.70 -15.73 14.15
CA ARG A 80 8.07 -16.79 13.36
C ARG A 80 7.60 -16.29 11.99
N LEU A 81 7.06 -15.09 11.91
CA LEU A 81 6.66 -14.47 10.63
C LEU A 81 7.89 -14.22 9.74
N ALA A 82 8.97 -13.69 10.27
CA ALA A 82 10.21 -13.47 9.52
C ALA A 82 10.80 -14.80 8.99
N GLU A 83 10.80 -15.86 9.79
CA GLU A 83 11.21 -17.20 9.38
C GLU A 83 10.35 -17.75 8.22
N LEU A 84 9.01 -17.61 8.32
CA LEU A 84 8.09 -18.03 7.26
C LEU A 84 8.31 -17.25 5.96
N ILE A 85 8.54 -15.94 6.05
CA ILE A 85 8.84 -15.13 4.88
C ILE A 85 10.13 -15.61 4.21
N LYS A 86 11.19 -15.83 4.97
CA LYS A 86 12.46 -16.36 4.46
C LYS A 86 12.29 -17.76 3.84
N GLU A 87 11.49 -18.63 4.45
CA GLU A 87 11.21 -19.97 3.92
C GLU A 87 10.48 -19.90 2.57
N LYS A 88 9.49 -19.01 2.42
CA LYS A 88 8.66 -18.91 1.22
C LYS A 88 9.29 -18.04 0.12
N ILE A 89 10.12 -17.08 0.50
CA ILE A 89 10.79 -16.15 -0.41
C ILE A 89 12.30 -16.14 -0.05
N PRO A 90 13.09 -17.10 -0.54
CA PRO A 90 14.47 -17.29 -0.12
C PRO A 90 15.40 -16.08 -0.35
N SER A 91 15.05 -15.19 -1.30
CA SER A 91 15.78 -13.93 -1.53
C SER A 91 15.60 -12.89 -0.42
N MET A 92 14.61 -13.07 0.47
CA MET A 92 14.36 -12.21 1.63
C MET A 92 15.10 -12.75 2.86
N GLU A 93 16.40 -12.58 2.89
CA GLU A 93 17.25 -13.10 4.00
C GLU A 93 16.97 -12.39 5.34
N MET A 94 16.62 -11.11 5.27
CA MET A 94 16.31 -10.27 6.44
C MET A 94 14.99 -9.55 6.21
N THR A 95 14.15 -9.49 7.25
CA THR A 95 12.83 -8.86 7.19
C THR A 95 12.66 -7.82 8.29
N ARG A 96 12.17 -6.65 7.93
CA ARG A 96 11.68 -5.64 8.87
C ARG A 96 10.20 -5.40 8.62
N LEU A 97 9.40 -5.55 9.66
CA LEU A 97 7.97 -5.24 9.62
C LEU A 97 7.74 -3.74 9.84
N THR A 98 6.74 -3.21 9.14
CA THR A 98 6.26 -1.83 9.26
C THR A 98 4.74 -1.83 9.39
N SER A 99 4.13 -0.70 9.77
CA SER A 99 2.69 -0.64 10.00
C SER A 99 1.88 -0.36 8.73
N SER A 100 2.52 0.04 7.62
CA SER A 100 1.83 0.36 6.37
C SER A 100 2.72 0.15 5.14
N GLY A 101 2.09 0.03 3.95
CA GLY A 101 2.81 -0.01 2.68
C GLY A 101 3.59 1.29 2.40
N THR A 102 3.07 2.44 2.84
CA THR A 102 3.79 3.73 2.75
C THR A 102 5.08 3.71 3.55
N GLU A 103 5.08 3.20 4.76
CA GLU A 103 6.29 3.06 5.58
C GLU A 103 7.27 2.04 4.98
N ALA A 104 6.75 0.95 4.41
CA ALA A 104 7.58 -0.05 3.74
C ALA A 104 8.30 0.55 2.53
N THR A 105 7.59 1.23 1.63
CA THR A 105 8.19 1.88 0.46
C THR A 105 9.15 3.01 0.83
N MET A 106 8.81 3.83 1.81
CA MET A 106 9.69 4.87 2.34
C MET A 106 11.00 4.27 2.88
N SER A 107 10.91 3.18 3.62
CA SER A 107 12.08 2.51 4.20
C SER A 107 12.92 1.81 3.14
N ALA A 108 12.28 1.16 2.16
CA ALA A 108 12.95 0.52 1.03
C ALA A 108 13.74 1.53 0.17
N ILE A 109 13.15 2.68 -0.14
CA ILE A 109 13.84 3.74 -0.89
C ILE A 109 15.03 4.29 -0.11
N ARG A 110 14.87 4.53 1.20
CA ARG A 110 15.98 4.97 2.06
C ARG A 110 17.13 3.97 2.07
N LEU A 111 16.80 2.68 2.20
CA LEU A 111 17.79 1.60 2.16
C LEU A 111 18.48 1.53 0.80
N ALA A 112 17.74 1.58 -0.29
CA ALA A 112 18.29 1.55 -1.65
C ALA A 112 19.26 2.72 -1.90
N ARG A 113 18.88 3.94 -1.50
CA ARG A 113 19.74 5.11 -1.61
C ARG A 113 21.03 4.97 -0.78
N ALA A 114 20.91 4.51 0.46
CA ALA A 114 22.08 4.27 1.32
C ALA A 114 23.04 3.22 0.75
N PHE A 115 22.47 2.12 0.23
CA PHE A 115 23.25 1.03 -0.35
C PHE A 115 23.96 1.41 -1.65
N THR A 116 23.27 2.14 -2.52
CA THR A 116 23.79 2.50 -3.86
C THR A 116 24.55 3.83 -3.88
N ASN A 117 24.42 4.65 -2.84
CA ASN A 117 24.87 6.04 -2.78
C ASN A 117 24.32 6.88 -3.94
N LYS A 118 23.06 6.63 -4.34
CA LYS A 118 22.36 7.33 -5.43
C LYS A 118 21.06 7.93 -4.92
N ASP A 119 20.75 9.16 -5.34
CA ASP A 119 19.57 9.91 -4.88
C ASP A 119 18.32 9.62 -5.71
N LYS A 120 18.50 9.40 -7.02
CA LYS A 120 17.38 9.28 -7.97
C LYS A 120 16.70 7.93 -7.87
N ILE A 121 15.39 7.94 -8.04
CA ILE A 121 14.55 6.75 -8.21
C ILE A 121 13.69 6.90 -9.45
N ILE A 122 13.32 5.80 -10.06
CA ILE A 122 12.34 5.74 -11.14
C ILE A 122 11.06 5.11 -10.58
N LYS A 123 9.93 5.72 -10.89
CA LYS A 123 8.61 5.10 -10.68
C LYS A 123 7.81 5.13 -11.99
N PHE A 124 6.90 4.19 -12.15
CA PHE A 124 6.03 4.16 -13.32
C PHE A 124 4.81 5.06 -13.14
N GLU A 125 4.40 5.71 -14.23
CA GLU A 125 3.20 6.53 -14.27
C GLU A 125 1.96 5.68 -13.93
N GLY A 126 0.99 6.30 -13.25
CA GLY A 126 -0.25 5.62 -12.83
C GLY A 126 -0.10 4.62 -11.68
N CYS A 127 1.12 4.29 -11.25
CA CYS A 127 1.35 3.36 -10.15
C CYS A 127 1.31 4.06 -8.80
N TYR A 128 0.53 3.49 -7.84
CA TYR A 128 0.47 3.96 -6.47
C TYR A 128 1.41 3.17 -5.57
N HIS A 129 2.26 3.87 -4.83
CA HIS A 129 3.25 3.27 -3.93
C HIS A 129 3.21 3.86 -2.51
N GLY A 130 2.04 4.26 -2.05
CA GLY A 130 1.86 4.97 -0.78
C GLY A 130 1.86 6.48 -0.97
N HIS A 131 1.74 7.21 0.15
CA HIS A 131 1.52 8.67 0.13
C HIS A 131 2.68 9.46 0.75
N VAL A 132 3.89 8.91 0.72
CA VAL A 132 5.09 9.68 1.09
C VAL A 132 5.40 10.72 0.01
N ASP A 133 5.77 11.92 0.41
CA ASP A 133 5.85 13.11 -0.46
C ASP A 133 6.64 12.89 -1.76
N HIS A 134 7.79 12.23 -1.70
CA HIS A 134 8.62 11.98 -2.88
C HIS A 134 8.03 10.96 -3.87
N LEU A 135 6.94 10.26 -3.50
CA LEU A 135 6.18 9.38 -4.40
C LEU A 135 4.87 9.99 -4.90
N LEU A 136 4.44 11.13 -4.32
CA LEU A 136 3.29 11.91 -4.78
C LEU A 136 3.68 12.81 -5.96
N VAL A 137 3.94 12.18 -7.07
CA VAL A 137 4.51 12.79 -8.27
C VAL A 137 3.80 12.26 -9.51
N LYS A 138 3.57 13.14 -10.50
CA LYS A 138 3.02 12.81 -11.82
C LYS A 138 4.00 13.19 -12.92
N ALA A 139 3.85 12.57 -14.09
CA ALA A 139 4.65 12.91 -15.26
C ALA A 139 4.55 14.40 -15.60
N GLY A 140 5.69 14.99 -15.97
CA GLY A 140 5.74 16.31 -16.60
C GLY A 140 5.50 16.23 -18.11
N SER A 141 5.47 17.37 -18.79
CA SER A 141 5.41 17.43 -20.24
C SER A 141 6.79 17.16 -20.85
N GLY A 142 7.03 15.94 -21.32
CA GLY A 142 8.26 15.58 -22.04
C GLY A 142 8.78 14.17 -21.70
N LEU A 143 9.64 13.64 -22.57
CA LEU A 143 10.33 12.35 -22.39
C LEU A 143 11.33 12.44 -21.23
N THR A 144 11.25 11.56 -20.26
CA THR A 144 12.11 11.49 -19.06
C THR A 144 12.19 12.82 -18.27
N THR A 145 11.07 13.31 -17.77
CA THR A 145 11.02 14.55 -17.00
C THR A 145 10.97 14.30 -15.50
N PHE A 146 11.64 15.17 -14.76
CA PHE A 146 11.42 15.27 -13.32
C PHE A 146 9.93 15.47 -13.08
N GLY A 147 9.34 14.59 -12.25
CA GLY A 147 7.92 14.66 -11.96
C GLY A 147 7.54 15.94 -11.23
N SER A 148 6.36 16.46 -11.50
CA SER A 148 5.76 17.53 -10.72
C SER A 148 4.93 16.96 -9.57
N PRO A 149 4.85 17.65 -8.39
CA PRO A 149 3.98 17.20 -7.32
C PRO A 149 2.56 16.96 -7.79
N SER A 150 1.98 15.82 -7.40
CA SER A 150 0.57 15.48 -7.68
C SER A 150 -0.39 15.96 -6.58
N SER A 151 0.16 16.45 -5.47
CA SER A 151 -0.58 16.99 -4.34
C SER A 151 -0.14 18.41 -4.02
N PRO A 152 -1.06 19.36 -3.80
CA PRO A 152 -0.74 20.78 -3.57
C PRO A 152 0.17 21.04 -2.37
N GLY A 153 0.15 20.16 -1.36
CA GLY A 153 0.97 20.31 -0.15
C GLY A 153 2.40 19.78 -0.26
N VAL A 154 2.77 19.16 -1.37
CA VAL A 154 4.11 18.59 -1.56
C VAL A 154 5.06 19.64 -2.17
N PRO A 155 6.15 20.02 -1.48
CA PRO A 155 7.15 20.93 -2.05
C PRO A 155 7.84 20.31 -3.27
N LYS A 156 8.17 21.13 -4.27
CA LYS A 156 8.85 20.67 -5.49
C LYS A 156 10.17 19.96 -5.21
N ASP A 157 10.92 20.40 -4.20
CA ASP A 157 12.19 19.79 -3.82
C ASP A 157 12.06 18.33 -3.34
N PHE A 158 10.91 17.92 -2.83
CA PHE A 158 10.68 16.51 -2.44
C PHE A 158 10.58 15.59 -3.65
N THR A 159 10.13 16.08 -4.79
CA THR A 159 9.93 15.26 -6.00
C THR A 159 11.08 15.33 -7.01
N LYS A 160 12.05 16.22 -6.81
CA LYS A 160 13.16 16.46 -7.78
C LYS A 160 14.05 15.24 -8.07
N HIS A 161 14.06 14.25 -7.19
CA HIS A 161 14.83 13.03 -7.36
C HIS A 161 13.96 11.83 -7.81
N THR A 162 12.69 12.06 -8.15
CA THR A 162 11.78 11.01 -8.62
C THR A 162 11.50 11.20 -10.11
N LEU A 163 12.02 10.28 -10.91
CA LEU A 163 11.78 10.21 -12.34
C LEU A 163 10.51 9.40 -12.61
N ILE A 164 9.75 9.79 -13.63
CA ILE A 164 8.56 9.07 -14.07
C ILE A 164 8.83 8.45 -15.43
N ALA A 165 8.54 7.17 -15.57
CA ALA A 165 8.57 6.45 -16.83
C ALA A 165 7.20 5.83 -17.11
N GLU A 166 6.85 5.66 -18.36
CA GLU A 166 5.69 4.89 -18.78
C GLU A 166 5.92 3.40 -18.48
N PHE A 167 4.86 2.74 -18.00
CA PHE A 167 4.93 1.30 -17.78
C PHE A 167 5.15 0.56 -19.10
N ASN A 168 6.05 -0.41 -19.08
CA ASN A 168 6.43 -1.23 -20.24
C ASN A 168 7.12 -0.44 -21.39
N ASN A 169 7.75 0.70 -21.10
CA ASN A 169 8.54 1.48 -22.03
C ASN A 169 10.02 1.42 -21.62
N LEU A 170 10.76 0.43 -22.14
CA LEU A 170 12.17 0.22 -21.79
C LEU A 170 13.07 1.37 -22.25
N ASP A 171 12.80 1.97 -23.41
CA ASP A 171 13.59 3.08 -23.94
C ASP A 171 13.59 4.30 -23.01
N GLN A 172 12.50 4.49 -22.22
CA GLN A 172 12.46 5.55 -21.22
C GLN A 172 13.25 5.21 -19.95
N VAL A 173 13.38 3.94 -19.63
CA VAL A 173 14.12 3.50 -18.43
C VAL A 173 15.62 3.49 -18.67
N GLU A 174 16.07 3.24 -19.92
CA GLU A 174 17.48 3.20 -20.29
C GLU A 174 18.12 4.59 -20.49
N LYS A 175 17.31 5.63 -20.77
CA LYS A 175 17.74 7.04 -20.90
C LYS A 175 17.94 7.72 -19.56
#